data_9d026bab305a7d391a719d09612f012e
#
_entry.id   9d026bab305a7d391a719d09612f012e
#
_cell.length_a   1.000
_cell.length_b   1.000
_cell.length_c   1.000
_cell.angle_alpha   90.00
_cell.angle_beta   90.00
_cell.angle_gamma   90.00
#
_symmetry.space_group_name_H-M   'P 1'
#
loop_
_entity.id
_entity.type
_entity.pdbx_description
1 polymer ?
#
loop_
_entity_poly.entity_id
_entity_poly.type
_entity_poly.pdbx_seq_one_letter_code
_entity_poly.pdbx_strand_id
1 'polypeptide(L)'
;VIDSSEEGYCTIAGHKMQGMTFQVNVGDGAAAGHDHAVSSAGNPHVDVPTAAELGTQRDDFSAFDATLQPAAETKTHKETWTMTEEVVEVAPGIKQMRWLFNGQAPGPTLRGKVGDKFEITIKNEGSMAHSIDFHAGEVSPDETMKSIQPGEELTYKFTANRSGIWMYHCSTMPMSLHIANGMAGNVIIDPPNLKPVDAEYNFMATDVFLGEESTGADAQRVADGRFDLMAFNYYPGQYDAEPIKAKVGDTVRLWLTNLGPDQPLSFHVVGEQFDTAYKEGAYLIKNEDSTGSQALD
;
A
#
# COMPACT_ATOMS: atom_id res chain seq x y z
N VAL A 1 3.04 21.22 7.10
CA VAL A 1 3.99 21.30 8.24
C VAL A 1 3.33 20.63 9.43
N ILE A 2 4.03 19.68 10.05
CA ILE A 2 3.51 18.97 11.23
C ILE A 2 4.03 19.68 12.49
N ASP A 3 3.14 20.14 13.35
CA ASP A 3 3.47 20.87 14.57
C ASP A 3 2.97 20.20 15.86
N SER A 4 2.16 19.14 15.73
CA SER A 4 1.69 18.28 16.82
C SER A 4 1.63 16.80 16.38
N SER A 5 1.43 15.89 17.34
CA SER A 5 1.17 14.48 17.00
C SER A 5 -0.24 14.33 16.45
N GLU A 6 -0.37 13.63 15.32
CA GLU A 6 -1.62 13.54 14.56
C GLU A 6 -1.99 12.09 14.24
N GLU A 7 -3.30 11.83 14.18
CA GLU A 7 -3.87 10.57 13.71
C GLU A 7 -4.42 10.77 12.30
N GLY A 8 -4.10 9.87 11.39
CA GLY A 8 -4.71 9.81 10.07
C GLY A 8 -5.54 8.55 9.90
N TYR A 9 -6.65 8.65 9.17
CA TYR A 9 -7.49 7.48 8.86
C TYR A 9 -8.32 7.70 7.60
N CYS A 10 -8.84 6.59 7.07
CA CYS A 10 -9.82 6.65 5.99
C CYS A 10 -11.16 7.18 6.52
N THR A 11 -11.70 8.22 5.87
CA THR A 11 -12.95 8.89 6.31
C THR A 11 -14.23 8.19 5.84
N ILE A 12 -14.12 7.12 5.06
CA ILE A 12 -15.28 6.31 4.67
C ILE A 12 -15.83 5.60 5.92
N ALA A 13 -17.15 5.61 6.06
CA ALA A 13 -17.82 5.06 7.23
C ALA A 13 -17.45 3.59 7.49
N GLY A 14 -16.94 3.30 8.67
CA GLY A 14 -16.51 1.97 9.08
C GLY A 14 -15.03 1.65 8.84
N HIS A 15 -14.32 2.31 7.91
CA HIS A 15 -12.94 1.98 7.57
C HIS A 15 -11.97 2.23 8.72
N LYS A 16 -12.10 3.32 9.44
CA LYS A 16 -11.33 3.57 10.67
C LYS A 16 -11.48 2.44 11.68
N MET A 17 -12.71 1.98 11.91
CA MET A 17 -13.01 0.87 12.84
C MET A 17 -12.47 -0.48 12.37
N GLN A 18 -12.16 -0.61 11.08
CA GLN A 18 -11.59 -1.81 10.46
C GLN A 18 -10.06 -1.75 10.34
N GLY A 19 -9.42 -0.80 11.05
CA GLY A 19 -7.97 -0.72 11.15
C GLY A 19 -7.27 0.14 10.09
N MET A 20 -8.00 0.90 9.28
CA MET A 20 -7.40 1.82 8.31
C MET A 20 -7.04 3.15 8.98
N THR A 21 -6.03 3.09 9.81
CA THR A 21 -5.50 4.20 10.61
C THR A 21 -3.98 4.30 10.48
N PHE A 22 -3.42 5.46 10.77
CA PHE A 22 -2.00 5.65 11.02
C PHE A 22 -1.80 6.80 12.00
N GLN A 23 -0.63 6.85 12.65
CA GLN A 23 -0.26 7.94 13.54
C GLN A 23 1.06 8.56 13.14
N VAL A 24 1.16 9.86 13.30
CA VAL A 24 2.40 10.61 13.21
C VAL A 24 2.67 11.24 14.58
N ASN A 25 3.72 10.80 15.26
CA ASN A 25 4.09 11.34 16.56
C ASN A 25 5.15 12.42 16.40
N VAL A 26 4.92 13.55 17.07
CA VAL A 26 5.86 14.66 17.17
C VAL A 26 6.48 14.66 18.56
N GLY A 27 7.80 14.46 18.66
CA GLY A 27 8.52 14.34 19.94
C GLY A 27 8.22 13.01 20.67
N ASP A 28 8.32 13.02 21.99
CA ASP A 28 8.15 11.83 22.86
C ASP A 28 6.69 11.64 23.36
N GLY A 29 5.72 12.35 22.78
CA GLY A 29 4.30 12.25 23.15
C GLY A 29 3.60 11.07 22.49
N ALA A 30 2.96 10.22 23.28
CA ALA A 30 2.03 9.22 22.76
C ALA A 30 0.67 9.86 22.47
N ALA A 31 0.12 9.62 21.29
CA ALA A 31 -1.25 10.02 20.98
C ALA A 31 -2.25 9.18 21.79
N ALA A 32 -3.33 9.81 22.27
CA ALA A 32 -4.40 9.09 22.98
C ALA A 32 -5.23 8.27 21.96
N GLY A 33 -5.15 6.96 22.04
CA GLY A 33 -5.97 6.06 21.21
C GLY A 33 -7.46 6.19 21.54
N HIS A 34 -8.30 6.19 20.54
CA HIS A 34 -9.75 6.10 20.68
C HIS A 34 -10.21 4.68 20.44
N ASP A 35 -10.83 4.06 21.45
CA ASP A 35 -11.43 2.71 21.33
C ASP A 35 -12.65 2.73 20.40
N HIS A 36 -12.54 2.04 19.27
CA HIS A 36 -13.67 1.76 18.38
C HIS A 36 -13.84 0.26 18.20
N ALA A 37 -15.00 -0.25 18.58
CA ALA A 37 -15.33 -1.65 18.39
C ALA A 37 -15.57 -1.97 16.90
N VAL A 38 -14.83 -2.94 16.39
CA VAL A 38 -15.04 -3.51 15.03
C VAL A 38 -16.21 -4.50 15.08
N SER A 39 -17.25 -4.26 14.29
CA SER A 39 -18.32 -5.21 14.08
C SER A 39 -18.00 -6.06 12.85
N SER A 40 -17.32 -7.19 13.04
CA SER A 40 -17.14 -8.16 11.95
C SER A 40 -18.35 -9.08 11.85
N ALA A 41 -18.96 -9.19 10.69
CA ALA A 41 -19.82 -10.35 10.37
C ALA A 41 -18.88 -11.57 10.33
N GLY A 42 -18.98 -12.44 11.33
CA GLY A 42 -18.01 -13.47 11.67
C GLY A 42 -17.31 -14.16 10.50
N ASN A 43 -15.99 -14.15 10.54
CA ASN A 43 -15.19 -14.94 9.63
C ASN A 43 -15.21 -16.41 10.14
N PRO A 44 -15.56 -17.40 9.31
CA PRO A 44 -15.64 -18.79 9.75
C PRO A 44 -14.27 -19.44 9.96
N HIS A 45 -13.18 -18.80 9.53
CA HIS A 45 -11.83 -19.37 9.54
C HIS A 45 -11.00 -18.88 10.73
N VAL A 46 -11.23 -17.62 11.17
CA VAL A 46 -10.41 -16.97 12.20
C VAL A 46 -11.25 -16.03 13.07
N ASP A 47 -10.82 -15.83 14.31
CA ASP A 47 -11.29 -14.72 15.15
C ASP A 47 -10.60 -13.43 14.69
N VAL A 48 -11.39 -12.50 14.16
CA VAL A 48 -10.88 -11.23 13.63
C VAL A 48 -10.43 -10.34 14.79
N PRO A 49 -9.18 -9.82 14.79
CA PRO A 49 -8.69 -8.97 15.87
C PRO A 49 -9.51 -7.70 16.05
N THR A 50 -9.65 -7.26 17.27
CA THR A 50 -10.28 -5.98 17.62
C THR A 50 -9.33 -4.81 17.32
N ALA A 51 -9.85 -3.58 17.23
CA ALA A 51 -9.03 -2.39 17.02
C ALA A 51 -7.93 -2.23 18.10
N ALA A 52 -8.24 -2.56 19.36
CA ALA A 52 -7.26 -2.49 20.45
C ALA A 52 -6.12 -3.52 20.27
N GLU A 53 -6.43 -4.72 19.80
CA GLU A 53 -5.41 -5.74 19.51
C GLU A 53 -4.55 -5.36 18.32
N LEU A 54 -5.14 -4.76 17.27
CA LEU A 54 -4.42 -4.29 16.07
C LEU A 54 -3.37 -3.22 16.41
N GLY A 55 -3.71 -2.26 17.27
CA GLY A 55 -2.82 -1.15 17.66
C GLY A 55 -1.83 -1.49 18.79
N THR A 56 -1.85 -2.72 19.31
CA THR A 56 -0.98 -3.09 20.42
C THR A 56 0.46 -3.28 19.94
N GLN A 57 1.39 -2.48 20.51
CA GLN A 57 2.82 -2.66 20.27
C GLN A 57 3.31 -3.99 20.87
N ARG A 58 4.14 -4.70 20.12
CA ARG A 58 4.71 -6.00 20.49
C ARG A 58 6.22 -5.99 20.28
N ASP A 59 6.95 -6.62 21.16
CA ASP A 59 8.44 -6.64 21.14
C ASP A 59 9.01 -7.34 19.89
N ASP A 60 8.28 -8.25 19.31
CA ASP A 60 8.67 -9.06 18.14
C ASP A 60 8.11 -8.54 16.81
N PHE A 61 7.47 -7.37 16.82
CA PHE A 61 6.85 -6.76 15.65
C PHE A 61 7.66 -5.57 15.15
N SER A 62 7.76 -5.44 13.85
CA SER A 62 8.23 -4.24 13.17
C SER A 62 7.30 -3.89 12.02
N ALA A 63 6.79 -2.66 12.03
CA ALA A 63 5.94 -2.17 10.96
C ALA A 63 6.70 -2.11 9.63
N PHE A 64 5.97 -2.27 8.53
CA PHE A 64 6.54 -2.05 7.20
C PHE A 64 7.10 -0.62 7.10
N ASP A 65 8.35 -0.50 6.68
CA ASP A 65 8.97 0.81 6.48
C ASP A 65 8.34 1.52 5.27
N ALA A 66 7.44 2.46 5.56
CA ALA A 66 6.77 3.28 4.55
C ALA A 66 7.66 4.38 3.97
N THR A 67 8.89 4.56 4.47
CA THR A 67 9.79 5.63 4.02
C THR A 67 10.11 5.49 2.54
N LEU A 68 9.79 6.53 1.77
CA LEU A 68 10.05 6.56 0.34
C LEU A 68 11.39 7.24 0.06
N GLN A 69 12.31 6.49 -0.54
CA GLN A 69 13.60 7.02 -0.96
C GLN A 69 13.45 7.94 -2.19
N PRO A 70 14.31 8.96 -2.35
CA PRO A 70 14.34 9.81 -3.54
C PRO A 70 14.52 8.98 -4.82
N ALA A 71 13.97 9.49 -5.94
CA ALA A 71 14.19 8.87 -7.24
C ALA A 71 15.70 8.80 -7.58
N ALA A 72 16.15 7.63 -8.01
CA ALA A 72 17.52 7.44 -8.44
C ALA A 72 17.83 8.32 -9.67
N GLU A 73 19.09 8.76 -9.80
CA GLU A 73 19.52 9.60 -10.94
C GLU A 73 19.71 8.81 -12.26
N THR A 74 19.52 7.49 -12.22
CA THR A 74 19.58 6.64 -13.43
C THR A 74 18.39 6.90 -14.35
N LYS A 75 18.61 6.74 -15.65
CA LYS A 75 17.55 6.81 -16.67
C LYS A 75 16.99 5.44 -17.06
N THR A 76 17.62 4.39 -16.56
CA THR A 76 17.17 3.02 -16.79
C THR A 76 17.24 2.25 -15.48
N HIS A 77 16.08 1.86 -15.01
CA HIS A 77 15.90 1.06 -13.80
C HIS A 77 15.80 -0.40 -14.19
N LYS A 78 16.71 -1.23 -13.68
CA LYS A 78 16.72 -2.67 -13.96
C LYS A 78 16.65 -3.42 -12.66
N GLU A 79 15.63 -4.26 -12.54
CA GLU A 79 15.43 -5.09 -11.37
C GLU A 79 15.06 -6.50 -11.75
N THR A 80 15.30 -7.43 -10.86
CA THR A 80 14.84 -8.81 -10.96
C THR A 80 14.06 -9.12 -9.69
N TRP A 81 12.81 -9.52 -9.86
CA TRP A 81 11.91 -9.87 -8.77
C TRP A 81 11.57 -11.35 -8.82
N THR A 82 11.54 -11.97 -7.67
CA THR A 82 10.98 -13.32 -7.52
C THR A 82 9.51 -13.25 -7.13
N MET A 83 8.74 -14.23 -7.55
CA MET A 83 7.38 -14.46 -7.10
C MET A 83 7.38 -15.75 -6.28
N THR A 84 6.97 -15.65 -5.01
CA THR A 84 6.97 -16.74 -4.04
C THR A 84 5.63 -16.86 -3.34
N GLU A 85 5.43 -17.97 -2.64
CA GLU A 85 4.28 -18.22 -1.78
C GLU A 85 4.80 -18.56 -0.40
N GLU A 86 4.45 -17.76 0.61
CA GLU A 86 5.00 -17.88 1.95
C GLU A 86 3.91 -17.68 3.01
N VAL A 87 3.97 -18.45 4.09
CA VAL A 87 3.11 -18.23 5.26
C VAL A 87 3.72 -17.14 6.11
N VAL A 88 3.02 -16.01 6.24
CA VAL A 88 3.47 -14.86 7.01
C VAL A 88 2.38 -14.40 7.96
N GLU A 89 2.74 -13.65 8.99
CA GLU A 89 1.76 -12.99 9.84
C GLU A 89 1.10 -11.84 9.07
N VAL A 90 -0.23 -11.83 9.05
CA VAL A 90 -1.05 -10.86 8.27
C VAL A 90 -1.88 -9.93 9.16
N ALA A 91 -2.02 -10.29 10.42
CA ALA A 91 -2.61 -9.51 11.50
C ALA A 91 -2.08 -10.09 12.83
N PRO A 92 -2.20 -9.40 13.97
CA PRO A 92 -1.68 -9.89 15.24
C PRO A 92 -2.11 -11.33 15.54
N GLY A 93 -1.15 -12.26 15.60
CA GLY A 93 -1.37 -13.68 15.88
C GLY A 93 -2.00 -14.50 14.75
N ILE A 94 -2.30 -13.91 13.60
CA ILE A 94 -2.89 -14.60 12.45
C ILE A 94 -1.85 -14.76 11.35
N LYS A 95 -1.59 -16.01 10.98
CA LYS A 95 -0.73 -16.37 9.87
C LYS A 95 -1.55 -16.91 8.71
N GLN A 96 -1.18 -16.55 7.51
CA GLN A 96 -1.73 -17.15 6.30
C GLN A 96 -0.75 -17.07 5.14
N MET A 97 -0.98 -17.91 4.14
CA MET A 97 -0.26 -17.88 2.88
C MET A 97 -0.42 -16.50 2.22
N ARG A 98 0.69 -15.93 1.78
CA ARG A 98 0.75 -14.75 0.90
C ARG A 98 1.47 -15.12 -0.38
N TRP A 99 1.10 -14.44 -1.46
CA TRP A 99 1.78 -14.51 -2.75
C TRP A 99 2.53 -13.20 -2.91
N LEU A 100 3.83 -13.27 -3.08
CA LEU A 100 4.71 -12.14 -2.82
C LEU A 100 5.59 -11.82 -4.02
N PHE A 101 5.84 -10.53 -4.23
CA PHE A 101 6.96 -10.06 -5.04
C PHE A 101 8.15 -9.78 -4.12
N ASN A 102 9.28 -10.46 -4.34
CA ASN A 102 10.49 -10.38 -3.50
C ASN A 102 10.22 -10.66 -2.01
N GLY A 103 9.34 -11.62 -1.70
CA GLY A 103 9.07 -12.05 -0.33
C GLY A 103 8.37 -11.00 0.54
N GLN A 104 7.72 -9.99 -0.05
CA GLN A 104 7.06 -8.92 0.71
C GLN A 104 5.69 -8.53 0.14
N ALA A 105 4.81 -8.05 1.01
CA ALA A 105 3.56 -7.37 0.69
C ALA A 105 3.44 -6.08 1.54
N PRO A 106 3.27 -4.91 0.92
CA PRO A 106 3.22 -4.67 -0.53
C PRO A 106 4.52 -5.05 -1.22
N GLY A 107 4.47 -5.33 -2.52
CA GLY A 107 5.65 -5.56 -3.32
C GLY A 107 6.56 -4.32 -3.42
N PRO A 108 7.77 -4.45 -4.00
CA PRO A 108 8.75 -3.35 -4.10
C PRO A 108 8.16 -2.09 -4.75
N THR A 109 8.45 -0.92 -4.20
CA THR A 109 8.07 0.35 -4.81
C THR A 109 9.12 0.79 -5.81
N LEU A 110 8.71 0.98 -7.07
CA LEU A 110 9.55 1.61 -8.09
C LEU A 110 9.38 3.13 -8.03
N ARG A 111 10.50 3.87 -8.19
CA ARG A 111 10.45 5.33 -8.29
C ARG A 111 11.35 5.82 -9.41
N GLY A 112 10.86 6.76 -10.21
CA GLY A 112 11.61 7.39 -11.30
C GLY A 112 11.04 8.74 -11.70
N LYS A 113 11.47 9.21 -12.85
CA LYS A 113 11.07 10.49 -13.45
C LYS A 113 10.48 10.26 -14.84
N VAL A 114 9.70 11.21 -15.33
CA VAL A 114 9.15 11.13 -16.70
C VAL A 114 10.29 10.95 -17.71
N GLY A 115 10.15 9.98 -18.59
CA GLY A 115 11.13 9.58 -19.61
C GLY A 115 12.08 8.47 -19.16
N ASP A 116 12.05 8.05 -17.91
CA ASP A 116 12.85 6.92 -17.43
C ASP A 116 12.32 5.60 -17.99
N LYS A 117 13.22 4.65 -18.17
CA LYS A 117 12.92 3.30 -18.66
C LYS A 117 13.01 2.30 -17.53
N PHE A 118 12.06 1.38 -17.48
CA PHE A 118 12.03 0.29 -16.52
C PHE A 118 12.14 -1.04 -17.26
N GLU A 119 13.03 -1.90 -16.79
CA GLU A 119 13.21 -3.27 -17.26
C GLU A 119 13.14 -4.18 -16.03
N ILE A 120 11.97 -4.76 -15.80
CA ILE A 120 11.71 -5.59 -14.63
C ILE A 120 11.58 -7.04 -15.07
N THR A 121 12.52 -7.87 -14.64
CA THR A 121 12.48 -9.32 -14.87
C THR A 121 11.79 -9.97 -13.67
N ILE A 122 10.68 -10.63 -13.91
CA ILE A 122 9.98 -11.44 -12.91
C ILE A 122 10.35 -12.92 -13.11
N LYS A 123 10.61 -13.61 -12.00
CA LYS A 123 10.90 -15.06 -11.96
C LYS A 123 9.87 -15.74 -11.09
N ASN A 124 9.18 -16.71 -11.63
CA ASN A 124 8.19 -17.47 -10.87
C ASN A 124 8.88 -18.63 -10.13
N GLU A 125 9.15 -18.44 -8.85
CA GLU A 125 9.68 -19.42 -7.92
C GLU A 125 8.59 -20.07 -7.05
N GLY A 126 7.32 -19.72 -7.31
CA GLY A 126 6.14 -20.26 -6.64
C GLY A 126 5.64 -21.58 -7.23
N SER A 127 4.48 -22.03 -6.77
CA SER A 127 3.83 -23.28 -7.16
C SER A 127 2.71 -23.12 -8.19
N MET A 128 2.25 -21.88 -8.41
CA MET A 128 1.18 -21.55 -9.35
C MET A 128 1.60 -20.51 -10.38
N ALA A 129 0.78 -20.30 -11.41
CA ALA A 129 1.02 -19.29 -12.43
C ALA A 129 0.81 -17.88 -11.88
N HIS A 130 1.72 -16.97 -12.20
CA HIS A 130 1.66 -15.56 -11.87
C HIS A 130 2.02 -14.68 -13.07
N SER A 131 1.71 -13.39 -12.96
CA SER A 131 2.04 -12.39 -13.97
C SER A 131 2.28 -11.04 -13.30
N ILE A 132 2.50 -9.99 -14.09
CA ILE A 132 2.56 -8.62 -13.60
C ILE A 132 2.00 -7.66 -14.64
N ASP A 133 1.28 -6.65 -14.19
CA ASP A 133 0.88 -5.48 -14.95
C ASP A 133 1.36 -4.21 -14.27
N PHE A 134 2.05 -3.33 -15.00
CA PHE A 134 2.46 -2.01 -14.54
C PHE A 134 1.59 -0.95 -15.20
N HIS A 135 0.66 -0.34 -14.48
CA HIS A 135 -0.22 0.71 -15.02
C HIS A 135 0.55 1.92 -15.56
N ALA A 136 1.74 2.21 -15.00
CA ALA A 136 2.63 3.26 -15.51
C ALA A 136 3.19 2.96 -16.91
N GLY A 137 3.06 1.71 -17.39
CA GLY A 137 3.68 1.26 -18.63
C GLY A 137 2.97 1.69 -19.89
N GLU A 138 1.66 1.88 -19.85
CA GLU A 138 0.82 2.14 -21.04
C GLU A 138 1.08 1.14 -22.18
N VAL A 139 1.35 -0.14 -21.84
CA VAL A 139 1.73 -1.20 -22.77
C VAL A 139 0.55 -2.13 -23.00
N SER A 140 0.40 -2.62 -24.25
CA SER A 140 -0.65 -3.60 -24.55
C SER A 140 -0.49 -4.88 -23.72
N PRO A 141 -1.59 -5.44 -23.17
CA PRO A 141 -1.52 -6.64 -22.34
C PRO A 141 -1.08 -7.90 -23.10
N ASP A 142 -1.23 -7.93 -24.41
CA ASP A 142 -1.05 -9.12 -25.24
C ASP A 142 0.34 -9.76 -25.15
N GLU A 143 1.36 -8.98 -24.85
CA GLU A 143 2.75 -9.45 -24.79
C GLU A 143 3.32 -9.49 -23.38
N THR A 144 2.92 -8.58 -22.54
CA THR A 144 3.59 -8.28 -21.26
C THR A 144 2.91 -8.84 -20.03
N MET A 145 1.57 -9.01 -20.08
CA MET A 145 0.78 -9.51 -18.96
C MET A 145 0.56 -11.03 -19.02
N LYS A 146 1.46 -11.76 -19.68
CA LYS A 146 1.37 -13.22 -19.75
C LYS A 146 1.57 -13.85 -18.39
N SER A 147 0.69 -14.78 -18.02
CA SER A 147 0.95 -15.66 -16.88
C SER A 147 2.13 -16.58 -17.22
N ILE A 148 3.13 -16.59 -16.38
CA ILE A 148 4.28 -17.48 -16.45
C ILE A 148 4.13 -18.61 -15.42
N GLN A 149 4.51 -19.83 -15.85
CA GLN A 149 4.43 -21.01 -15.01
C GLN A 149 5.60 -21.08 -14.01
N PRO A 150 5.51 -21.91 -12.97
CA PRO A 150 6.62 -22.19 -12.08
C PRO A 150 7.92 -22.49 -12.84
N GLY A 151 9.00 -21.78 -12.49
CA GLY A 151 10.31 -21.89 -13.12
C GLY A 151 10.52 -21.03 -14.38
N GLU A 152 9.48 -20.36 -14.86
CA GLU A 152 9.59 -19.44 -16.01
C GLU A 152 9.96 -18.02 -15.56
N GLU A 153 10.49 -17.23 -16.49
CA GLU A 153 10.78 -15.82 -16.32
C GLU A 153 10.26 -14.97 -17.48
N LEU A 154 9.96 -13.72 -17.21
CA LEU A 154 9.53 -12.72 -18.19
C LEU A 154 10.12 -11.35 -17.85
N THR A 155 10.65 -10.64 -18.84
CA THR A 155 11.08 -9.25 -18.66
C THR A 155 10.01 -8.29 -19.21
N TYR A 156 9.43 -7.51 -18.32
CA TYR A 156 8.51 -6.42 -18.65
C TYR A 156 9.31 -5.13 -18.85
N LYS A 157 9.09 -4.44 -19.97
CA LYS A 157 9.78 -3.19 -20.30
C LYS A 157 8.79 -2.10 -20.63
N PHE A 158 8.98 -0.94 -19.99
CA PHE A 158 8.18 0.25 -20.31
C PHE A 158 8.99 1.54 -20.16
N THR A 159 8.47 2.62 -20.75
CA THR A 159 8.96 3.98 -20.53
C THR A 159 7.88 4.73 -19.75
N ALA A 160 8.28 5.39 -18.67
CA ALA A 160 7.38 6.22 -17.87
C ALA A 160 7.06 7.53 -18.63
N ASN A 161 5.99 7.54 -19.40
CA ASN A 161 5.60 8.69 -20.22
C ASN A 161 4.89 9.78 -19.42
N ARG A 162 4.33 9.44 -18.25
CA ARG A 162 3.53 10.33 -17.42
C ARG A 162 3.97 10.27 -15.97
N SER A 163 3.92 11.41 -15.29
CA SER A 163 4.06 11.47 -13.83
C SER A 163 2.84 10.90 -13.14
N GLY A 164 2.98 10.54 -11.88
CA GLY A 164 1.89 10.08 -11.04
C GLY A 164 2.28 8.95 -10.11
N ILE A 165 1.30 8.49 -9.35
CA ILE A 165 1.39 7.27 -8.56
C ILE A 165 0.52 6.20 -9.23
N TRP A 166 1.13 5.08 -9.57
CA TRP A 166 0.56 4.04 -10.41
C TRP A 166 0.61 2.70 -9.69
N MET A 167 -0.49 1.98 -9.71
CA MET A 167 -0.52 0.61 -9.22
C MET A 167 0.24 -0.32 -10.18
N TYR A 168 0.86 -1.36 -9.65
CA TYR A 168 1.12 -2.60 -10.37
C TYR A 168 0.56 -3.79 -9.58
N HIS A 169 0.22 -4.86 -10.26
CA HIS A 169 -0.33 -6.06 -9.63
C HIS A 169 -0.16 -7.31 -10.48
N CYS A 170 -0.35 -8.48 -9.88
CA CYS A 170 -0.53 -9.71 -10.65
C CYS A 170 -1.85 -9.66 -11.41
N SER A 171 -1.81 -9.91 -12.73
CA SER A 171 -3.00 -9.92 -13.60
C SER A 171 -3.53 -11.32 -13.90
N THR A 172 -2.95 -12.37 -13.33
CA THR A 172 -3.47 -13.73 -13.41
C THR A 172 -4.84 -13.85 -12.73
N MET A 173 -5.77 -14.52 -13.38
CA MET A 173 -7.14 -14.68 -12.86
C MET A 173 -7.22 -15.77 -11.77
N PRO A 174 -8.04 -15.55 -10.71
CA PRO A 174 -8.83 -14.36 -10.41
C PRO A 174 -7.95 -13.22 -9.86
N MET A 175 -7.92 -12.09 -10.55
CA MET A 175 -7.01 -10.98 -10.27
C MET A 175 -7.16 -10.43 -8.84
N SER A 176 -8.40 -10.21 -8.38
CA SER A 176 -8.69 -9.71 -7.02
C SER A 176 -8.11 -10.63 -5.94
N LEU A 177 -8.09 -11.94 -6.15
CA LEU A 177 -7.52 -12.90 -5.21
C LEU A 177 -5.99 -12.76 -5.12
N HIS A 178 -5.30 -12.51 -6.25
CA HIS A 178 -3.86 -12.27 -6.26
C HIS A 178 -3.51 -10.97 -5.54
N ILE A 179 -4.28 -9.90 -5.76
CA ILE A 179 -4.12 -8.63 -5.04
C ILE A 179 -4.38 -8.83 -3.54
N ALA A 180 -5.47 -9.49 -3.16
CA ALA A 180 -5.80 -9.77 -1.77
C ALA A 180 -4.73 -10.60 -1.05
N ASN A 181 -4.00 -11.45 -1.77
CA ASN A 181 -2.89 -12.24 -1.23
C ASN A 181 -1.54 -11.53 -1.23
N GLY A 182 -1.46 -10.25 -1.65
CA GLY A 182 -0.24 -9.45 -1.49
C GLY A 182 0.47 -9.06 -2.78
N MET A 183 -0.01 -9.51 -3.94
CA MET A 183 0.67 -9.26 -5.23
C MET A 183 0.28 -7.93 -5.85
N ALA A 184 0.57 -6.84 -5.16
CA ALA A 184 0.44 -5.48 -5.67
C ALA A 184 1.44 -4.52 -5.02
N GLY A 185 1.64 -3.37 -5.66
CA GLY A 185 2.50 -2.30 -5.17
C GLY A 185 2.44 -1.06 -6.06
N ASN A 186 3.40 -0.15 -5.88
CA ASN A 186 3.40 1.15 -6.55
C ASN A 186 4.59 1.36 -7.50
N VAL A 187 4.32 2.09 -8.58
CA VAL A 187 5.30 2.83 -9.38
C VAL A 187 5.04 4.32 -9.20
N ILE A 188 6.00 5.05 -8.67
CA ILE A 188 5.92 6.49 -8.46
C ILE A 188 6.80 7.19 -9.48
N ILE A 189 6.19 8.02 -10.33
CA ILE A 189 6.89 8.83 -11.32
C ILE A 189 6.75 10.28 -10.92
N ASP A 190 7.84 10.85 -10.43
CA ASP A 190 7.84 12.20 -9.88
C ASP A 190 7.28 13.23 -10.87
N PRO A 191 6.31 14.08 -10.49
CA PRO A 191 5.84 15.17 -11.32
C PRO A 191 6.97 16.20 -11.53
N PRO A 192 6.99 16.91 -12.67
CA PRO A 192 7.95 17.97 -12.90
C PRO A 192 7.90 19.03 -11.79
N ASN A 193 9.06 19.47 -11.34
CA ASN A 193 9.19 20.50 -10.30
C ASN A 193 8.63 20.09 -8.92
N LEU A 194 8.61 18.81 -8.62
CA LEU A 194 8.27 18.34 -7.29
C LEU A 194 9.18 19.00 -6.26
N LYS A 195 8.62 19.70 -5.29
CA LYS A 195 9.40 20.42 -4.28
C LYS A 195 10.04 19.41 -3.32
N PRO A 196 11.24 19.65 -2.82
CA PRO A 196 11.81 18.83 -1.76
C PRO A 196 10.98 18.98 -0.48
N VAL A 197 10.99 17.94 0.34
CA VAL A 197 10.37 17.88 1.66
C VAL A 197 11.33 17.18 2.63
N ASP A 198 11.04 17.25 3.93
CA ASP A 198 11.89 16.67 4.96
C ASP A 198 11.74 15.14 5.05
N ALA A 199 10.53 14.63 4.79
CA ALA A 199 10.25 13.19 4.74
C ALA A 199 9.17 12.86 3.70
N GLU A 200 9.25 11.65 3.14
CA GLU A 200 8.24 11.10 2.23
C GLU A 200 7.85 9.69 2.68
N TYR A 201 6.56 9.41 2.64
CA TYR A 201 6.02 8.08 2.97
C TYR A 201 5.07 7.60 1.88
N ASN A 202 5.07 6.28 1.66
CA ASN A 202 4.21 5.62 0.69
C ASN A 202 3.22 4.70 1.41
N PHE A 203 1.93 5.04 1.35
CA PHE A 203 0.85 4.29 1.94
C PHE A 203 -0.04 3.68 0.84
N MET A 204 -0.19 2.39 0.89
CA MET A 204 -1.01 1.61 -0.01
C MET A 204 -2.19 1.03 0.78
N ALA A 205 -3.38 1.56 0.55
CA ALA A 205 -4.60 1.06 1.19
C ALA A 205 -4.98 -0.28 0.58
N THR A 206 -5.32 -1.23 1.44
CA THR A 206 -5.69 -2.59 1.03
C THR A 206 -6.83 -3.14 1.86
N ASP A 207 -7.71 -3.91 1.22
CA ASP A 207 -8.68 -4.75 1.89
C ASP A 207 -7.98 -6.03 2.35
N VAL A 208 -8.23 -6.43 3.59
CA VAL A 208 -7.63 -7.63 4.17
C VAL A 208 -8.71 -8.72 4.29
N PHE A 209 -8.49 -9.81 3.58
CA PHE A 209 -9.34 -10.99 3.61
C PHE A 209 -8.59 -12.09 4.35
N LEU A 210 -9.09 -12.46 5.52
CA LEU A 210 -8.51 -13.52 6.33
C LEU A 210 -9.05 -14.87 5.88
N GLY A 211 -8.19 -15.88 5.84
CA GLY A 211 -8.52 -17.23 5.44
C GLY A 211 -7.70 -18.25 6.22
N GLU A 212 -7.68 -19.47 5.75
CA GLU A 212 -6.88 -20.53 6.37
C GLU A 212 -5.38 -20.30 6.14
N GLU A 213 -4.55 -20.67 7.11
CA GLU A 213 -3.10 -20.49 7.08
C GLU A 213 -2.47 -21.03 5.78
N SER A 214 -2.90 -22.19 5.33
CA SER A 214 -2.31 -22.91 4.20
C SER A 214 -2.76 -22.43 2.82
N THR A 215 -3.87 -21.68 2.72
CA THR A 215 -4.47 -21.30 1.44
C THR A 215 -4.48 -19.79 1.18
N GLY A 216 -4.30 -18.98 2.23
CA GLY A 216 -4.37 -17.53 2.13
C GLY A 216 -5.79 -16.98 2.19
N ALA A 217 -6.03 -15.83 1.58
CA ALA A 217 -7.32 -15.16 1.56
C ALA A 217 -8.43 -16.09 1.02
N ASP A 218 -9.58 -16.12 1.69
CA ASP A 218 -10.73 -16.91 1.26
C ASP A 218 -11.27 -16.38 -0.08
N ALA A 219 -11.15 -17.21 -1.12
CA ALA A 219 -11.49 -16.82 -2.49
C ALA A 219 -12.98 -16.44 -2.67
N GLN A 220 -13.89 -17.06 -1.90
CA GLN A 220 -15.30 -16.71 -1.98
C GLN A 220 -15.59 -15.38 -1.28
N ARG A 221 -14.91 -15.11 -0.16
CA ARG A 221 -15.02 -13.80 0.53
C ARG A 221 -14.47 -12.68 -0.35
N VAL A 222 -13.36 -12.93 -1.03
CA VAL A 222 -12.80 -11.97 -2.00
C VAL A 222 -13.77 -11.74 -3.16
N ALA A 223 -14.35 -12.78 -3.74
CA ALA A 223 -15.31 -12.67 -4.84
C ALA A 223 -16.60 -11.93 -4.43
N ASP A 224 -17.00 -12.04 -3.16
CA ASP A 224 -18.19 -11.40 -2.59
C ASP A 224 -17.90 -9.99 -2.03
N GLY A 225 -16.66 -9.50 -2.05
CA GLY A 225 -16.25 -8.22 -1.44
C GLY A 225 -16.38 -8.21 0.10
N ARG A 226 -16.32 -9.38 0.75
CA ARG A 226 -16.48 -9.53 2.20
C ARG A 226 -15.13 -9.52 2.92
N PHE A 227 -14.48 -8.35 2.94
CA PHE A 227 -13.22 -8.16 3.65
C PHE A 227 -13.44 -8.23 5.19
N ASP A 228 -12.38 -8.50 5.93
CA ASP A 228 -12.41 -8.59 7.40
C ASP A 228 -11.84 -7.33 8.05
N LEU A 229 -10.76 -6.79 7.49
CA LEU A 229 -10.04 -5.63 7.98
C LEU A 229 -9.60 -4.76 6.81
N MET A 230 -9.14 -3.56 7.12
CA MET A 230 -8.47 -2.69 6.17
C MET A 230 -7.08 -2.34 6.70
N ALA A 231 -6.15 -2.10 5.79
CA ALA A 231 -4.77 -1.83 6.16
C ALA A 231 -4.15 -0.75 5.29
N PHE A 232 -3.13 -0.10 5.81
CA PHE A 232 -2.08 0.48 5.00
C PHE A 232 -0.93 -0.52 4.91
N ASN A 233 -0.41 -0.72 3.70
CA ASN A 233 0.72 -1.62 3.43
C ASN A 233 0.50 -3.06 3.91
N TYR A 234 -0.69 -3.61 3.69
CA TYR A 234 -1.09 -5.01 3.91
C TYR A 234 -1.10 -5.53 5.35
N TYR A 235 -0.79 -4.71 6.36
CA TYR A 235 -0.87 -5.14 7.75
C TYR A 235 -1.72 -4.14 8.56
N PRO A 236 -2.88 -4.55 9.08
CA PRO A 236 -3.80 -3.65 9.78
C PRO A 236 -3.23 -3.18 11.12
N GLY A 237 -3.44 -1.91 11.44
CA GLY A 237 -3.02 -1.29 12.71
C GLY A 237 -1.52 -1.13 12.93
N GLN A 238 -0.67 -1.45 11.94
CA GLN A 238 0.78 -1.43 12.13
C GLN A 238 1.35 -0.06 12.49
N TYR A 239 0.78 1.02 11.95
CA TYR A 239 1.23 2.39 12.25
C TYR A 239 0.56 3.01 13.48
N ASP A 240 -0.37 2.29 14.11
CA ASP A 240 -0.81 2.57 15.47
C ASP A 240 0.11 1.89 16.48
N ALA A 241 0.54 0.64 16.17
CA ALA A 241 1.50 -0.09 16.99
C ALA A 241 2.91 0.53 16.95
N GLU A 242 3.38 0.95 15.76
CA GLU A 242 4.64 1.67 15.55
C GLU A 242 4.40 2.96 14.76
N PRO A 243 4.05 4.08 15.43
CA PRO A 243 3.74 5.33 14.77
C PRO A 243 4.91 5.92 13.98
N ILE A 244 4.59 6.54 12.85
CA ILE A 244 5.54 7.32 12.06
C ILE A 244 5.98 8.54 12.85
N LYS A 245 7.26 8.86 12.80
CA LYS A 245 7.87 9.94 13.57
C LYS A 245 8.21 11.11 12.67
N ALA A 246 7.85 12.31 13.12
CA ALA A 246 8.23 13.57 12.49
C ALA A 246 8.70 14.58 13.56
N LYS A 247 9.34 15.64 13.13
CA LYS A 247 9.74 16.75 14.01
C LYS A 247 8.83 17.94 13.75
N VAL A 248 8.64 18.77 14.79
CA VAL A 248 7.92 20.05 14.64
C VAL A 248 8.57 20.88 13.54
N GLY A 249 7.78 21.32 12.59
CA GLY A 249 8.23 22.14 11.47
C GLY A 249 8.63 21.34 10.22
N ASP A 250 8.69 20.00 10.28
CA ASP A 250 8.94 19.19 9.09
C ASP A 250 7.80 19.32 8.07
N THR A 251 8.14 19.37 6.81
CA THR A 251 7.20 19.21 5.70
C THR A 251 7.23 17.75 5.27
N VAL A 252 6.10 17.08 5.40
CA VAL A 252 5.95 15.65 5.08
C VAL A 252 5.11 15.47 3.83
N ARG A 253 5.54 14.61 2.92
CA ARG A 253 4.76 14.20 1.74
C ARG A 253 4.26 12.78 1.92
N LEU A 254 2.96 12.60 1.74
CA LEU A 254 2.32 11.30 1.75
C LEU A 254 1.93 10.93 0.31
N TRP A 255 2.41 9.79 -0.15
CA TRP A 255 1.97 9.17 -1.39
C TRP A 255 0.93 8.12 -1.05
N LEU A 256 -0.26 8.25 -1.64
CA LEU A 256 -1.41 7.43 -1.29
C LEU A 256 -1.92 6.70 -2.53
N THR A 257 -2.12 5.41 -2.42
CA THR A 257 -2.71 4.58 -3.47
C THR A 257 -3.72 3.63 -2.86
N ASN A 258 -4.85 3.48 -3.50
CA ASN A 258 -5.79 2.41 -3.18
C ASN A 258 -5.46 1.18 -4.05
N LEU A 259 -4.99 0.11 -3.43
CA LEU A 259 -4.76 -1.16 -4.10
C LEU A 259 -6.00 -2.08 -4.06
N GLY A 260 -6.97 -1.76 -3.23
CA GLY A 260 -8.23 -2.49 -3.11
C GLY A 260 -8.08 -3.92 -2.55
N PRO A 261 -8.83 -4.92 -3.12
CA PRO A 261 -9.42 -4.91 -4.47
C PRO A 261 -10.82 -4.27 -4.60
N ASP A 262 -11.53 -3.95 -3.53
CA ASP A 262 -12.94 -3.56 -3.65
C ASP A 262 -13.29 -2.18 -3.08
N GLN A 263 -12.70 -1.83 -1.91
CA GLN A 263 -13.18 -0.66 -1.18
C GLN A 263 -12.53 0.64 -1.65
N PRO A 264 -13.30 1.75 -1.72
CA PRO A 264 -12.73 3.06 -2.02
C PRO A 264 -11.91 3.57 -0.83
N LEU A 265 -11.02 4.55 -1.09
CA LEU A 265 -10.23 5.25 -0.09
C LEU A 265 -10.63 6.72 -0.04
N SER A 266 -10.87 7.25 1.16
CA SER A 266 -10.86 8.68 1.43
C SER A 266 -9.92 8.95 2.60
N PHE A 267 -8.90 9.76 2.38
CA PHE A 267 -7.81 9.96 3.33
C PHE A 267 -7.83 11.35 3.95
N HIS A 268 -7.67 11.41 5.28
CA HIS A 268 -7.63 12.65 6.05
C HIS A 268 -6.62 12.52 7.19
N VAL A 269 -5.92 13.60 7.52
CA VAL A 269 -5.14 13.75 8.74
C VAL A 269 -5.92 14.63 9.70
N VAL A 270 -6.27 14.09 10.88
CA VAL A 270 -7.10 14.79 11.84
C VAL A 270 -6.35 15.99 12.42
N GLY A 271 -6.99 17.15 12.42
CA GLY A 271 -6.40 18.39 12.90
C GLY A 271 -5.63 19.18 11.85
N GLU A 272 -5.33 18.59 10.68
CA GLU A 272 -4.51 19.21 9.64
C GLU A 272 -5.27 19.48 8.33
N GLN A 273 -4.73 20.43 7.57
CA GLN A 273 -5.09 20.67 6.17
C GLN A 273 -3.85 20.54 5.30
N PHE A 274 -4.00 19.94 4.13
CA PHE A 274 -2.89 19.78 3.21
C PHE A 274 -2.55 21.13 2.55
N ASP A 275 -1.31 21.60 2.69
CA ASP A 275 -0.80 22.77 1.98
C ASP A 275 -0.77 22.57 0.48
N THR A 276 -0.48 21.35 0.06
CA THR A 276 -0.32 20.98 -1.33
C THR A 276 -0.93 19.59 -1.55
N ALA A 277 -1.77 19.46 -2.55
CA ALA A 277 -2.35 18.19 -2.94
C ALA A 277 -2.16 17.94 -4.43
N TYR A 278 -1.89 16.69 -4.79
CA TYR A 278 -1.83 16.21 -6.17
C TYR A 278 -2.88 15.12 -6.36
N LYS A 279 -3.77 15.29 -7.32
CA LYS A 279 -4.64 14.21 -7.77
C LYS A 279 -3.82 13.24 -8.64
N GLU A 280 -4.00 11.94 -8.46
CA GLU A 280 -3.27 10.88 -9.17
C GLU A 280 -1.73 10.98 -9.00
N GLY A 281 -1.25 11.68 -7.98
CA GLY A 281 0.17 11.97 -7.84
C GLY A 281 0.79 12.83 -8.96
N ALA A 282 -0.02 13.35 -9.88
CA ALA A 282 0.41 14.07 -11.09
C ALA A 282 -0.14 15.49 -11.18
N TYR A 283 -1.43 15.67 -10.89
CA TYR A 283 -2.13 16.93 -11.14
C TYR A 283 -2.18 17.78 -9.88
N LEU A 284 -1.36 18.83 -9.83
CA LEU A 284 -1.39 19.79 -8.73
C LEU A 284 -2.76 20.47 -8.62
N ILE A 285 -3.43 20.24 -7.51
CA ILE A 285 -4.64 20.95 -7.16
C ILE A 285 -4.23 22.30 -6.58
N LYS A 286 -4.62 23.38 -7.25
CA LYS A 286 -4.35 24.75 -6.81
C LYS A 286 -5.63 25.46 -6.45
N ASN A 287 -5.59 26.16 -5.32
CA ASN A 287 -6.47 27.25 -5.00
C ASN A 287 -5.69 28.57 -5.13
N GLU A 288 -6.35 29.70 -5.37
CA GLU A 288 -5.66 30.98 -5.59
C GLU A 288 -4.82 31.39 -4.37
N ASP A 289 -5.27 31.07 -3.15
CA ASP A 289 -4.65 31.49 -1.90
C ASP A 289 -3.95 30.36 -1.13
N SER A 290 -4.44 29.14 -1.22
CA SER A 290 -3.85 27.94 -0.62
C SER A 290 -4.53 26.71 -1.17
N THR A 291 -3.96 25.53 -0.97
CA THR A 291 -4.62 24.29 -1.37
C THR A 291 -5.76 23.96 -0.41
N GLY A 292 -5.51 23.99 0.87
CA GLY A 292 -6.51 23.86 1.93
C GLY A 292 -7.41 22.63 1.82
N SER A 293 -6.95 21.55 1.22
CA SER A 293 -7.69 20.29 1.17
C SER A 293 -7.60 19.59 2.50
N GLN A 294 -8.73 19.11 3.01
CA GLN A 294 -8.74 18.33 4.26
C GLN A 294 -8.90 16.82 4.02
N ALA A 295 -9.35 16.40 2.85
CA ALA A 295 -9.48 15.00 2.47
C ALA A 295 -9.18 14.80 0.98
N LEU A 296 -8.73 13.61 0.62
CA LEU A 296 -8.45 13.17 -0.75
C LEU A 296 -9.18 11.86 -1.00
N ASP A 297 -9.95 11.82 -2.08
CA ASP A 297 -10.70 10.64 -2.55
C ASP A 297 -10.08 10.10 -3.82
#